data_14bd61829267202031e1cd717eac216d
#
_entry.id   14bd61829267202031e1cd717eac216d
#
_cell.length_a   1.000
_cell.length_b   1.000
_cell.length_c   1.000
_cell.angle_alpha   90.00
_cell.angle_beta   90.00
_cell.angle_gamma   90.00
#
_symmetry.space_group_name_H-M   'P 1'
#
loop_
_entity.id
_entity.type
_entity.pdbx_description
1 polymer ?
#
loop_
_entity_poly.entity_id
_entity_poly.type
_entity_poly.pdbx_seq_one_letter_code
_entity_poly.pdbx_strand_id
1 'polypeptide(L)'
;MSATPATDPLALESQVCFALSAAARAMVAVYRPILEPLNLTHPQYLVMLALWQHGDLSMTSIASLVHLDPGTLTPLVKRLEATGYVARARGADDA
;
A
#
# COMPACT_ATOMS: atom_id res chain seq x y z
N MET A 1 18.50 31.22 16.38
CA MET A 1 17.68 30.14 16.91
C MET A 1 18.55 28.91 17.11
N SER A 2 18.58 28.37 18.30
CA SER A 2 19.39 27.20 18.60
C SER A 2 18.49 26.04 18.99
N ALA A 3 18.85 24.84 18.53
CA ALA A 3 18.13 23.63 18.88
C ALA A 3 18.90 22.87 19.96
N THR A 4 18.18 22.25 20.87
CA THR A 4 18.78 21.41 21.90
C THR A 4 19.38 20.17 21.18
N PRO A 5 20.64 19.80 21.51
CA PRO A 5 21.20 18.58 20.94
C PRO A 5 20.34 17.38 21.30
N ALA A 6 19.98 16.62 20.29
CA ALA A 6 19.13 15.45 20.48
C ALA A 6 19.97 14.26 20.91
N THR A 7 20.08 14.06 22.22
CA THR A 7 20.61 12.82 22.79
C THR A 7 19.47 11.91 23.24
N ASP A 8 18.27 12.33 23.01
CA ASP A 8 17.05 11.64 23.39
C ASP A 8 16.77 10.51 22.40
N PRO A 9 16.54 9.26 22.87
CA PRO A 9 16.14 8.16 21.98
C PRO A 9 14.90 8.47 21.13
N LEU A 10 13.98 9.30 21.64
CA LEU A 10 12.79 9.70 20.88
C LEU A 10 13.14 10.54 19.65
N ALA A 11 14.22 11.32 19.73
CA ALA A 11 14.67 12.12 18.59
C ALA A 11 15.22 11.23 17.48
N LEU A 12 15.91 10.14 17.82
CA LEU A 12 16.39 9.18 16.85
C LEU A 12 15.23 8.47 16.18
N GLU A 13 14.24 8.02 16.95
CA GLU A 13 13.02 7.43 16.41
C GLU A 13 12.30 8.38 15.46
N SER A 14 12.16 9.66 15.85
CA SER A 14 11.54 10.68 15.03
C SER A 14 12.28 10.84 13.71
N GLN A 15 13.60 10.80 13.71
CA GLN A 15 14.40 10.92 12.49
C GLN A 15 14.20 9.71 11.58
N VAL A 16 14.16 8.50 12.14
CA VAL A 16 13.90 7.28 11.37
C VAL A 16 12.50 7.32 10.75
N CYS A 17 11.50 7.69 11.54
CA CYS A 17 10.12 7.82 11.05
C CYS A 17 10.01 8.85 9.95
N PHE A 18 10.68 10.01 10.11
CA PHE A 18 10.69 11.06 9.10
C PHE A 18 11.36 10.55 7.81
N ALA A 19 12.50 9.89 7.93
CA ALA A 19 13.22 9.38 6.77
C ALA A 19 12.39 8.32 6.02
N LEU A 20 11.73 7.42 6.74
CA LEU A 20 10.87 6.42 6.12
C LEU A 20 9.66 7.08 5.44
N SER A 21 9.05 8.07 6.07
CA SER A 21 7.93 8.80 5.49
C SER A 21 8.34 9.55 4.23
N ALA A 22 9.51 10.18 4.24
CA ALA A 22 10.04 10.91 3.09
C ALA A 22 10.35 9.93 1.95
N ALA A 23 10.96 8.79 2.26
CA ALA A 23 11.27 7.76 1.27
C ALA A 23 9.99 7.20 0.65
N ALA A 24 8.96 6.94 1.46
CA ALA A 24 7.68 6.44 0.97
C ALA A 24 7.02 7.45 0.02
N ARG A 25 7.03 8.73 0.38
CA ARG A 25 6.47 9.77 -0.49
C ARG A 25 7.27 9.93 -1.78
N ALA A 26 8.58 9.83 -1.70
CA ALA A 26 9.45 9.89 -2.88
C ALA A 26 9.16 8.72 -3.82
N MET A 27 9.00 7.53 -3.28
CA MET A 27 8.65 6.35 -4.08
C MET A 27 7.30 6.51 -4.78
N VAL A 28 6.28 6.98 -4.06
CA VAL A 28 4.97 7.24 -4.64
C VAL A 28 5.08 8.27 -5.78
N ALA A 29 5.88 9.32 -5.59
CA ALA A 29 6.09 10.35 -6.61
C ALA A 29 6.77 9.78 -7.86
N VAL A 30 7.73 8.86 -7.69
CA VAL A 30 8.41 8.20 -8.81
C VAL A 30 7.43 7.34 -9.62
N TYR A 31 6.55 6.62 -8.95
CA TYR A 31 5.59 5.73 -9.61
C TYR A 31 4.39 6.48 -10.21
N ARG A 32 4.08 7.67 -9.71
CA ARG A 32 2.88 8.40 -10.15
C ARG A 32 2.77 8.56 -11.66
N PRO A 33 3.81 9.04 -12.39
CA PRO A 33 3.69 9.19 -13.84
C PRO A 33 3.52 7.87 -14.58
N ILE A 34 3.92 6.76 -13.95
CA ILE A 34 3.74 5.42 -14.54
C ILE A 34 2.32 4.91 -14.28
N LEU A 35 1.78 5.17 -13.09
CA LEU A 35 0.51 4.61 -12.65
C LEU A 35 -0.70 5.46 -13.06
N GLU A 36 -0.55 6.78 -13.19
CA GLU A 36 -1.66 7.65 -13.57
C GLU A 36 -2.33 7.25 -14.88
N PRO A 37 -1.58 6.97 -15.97
CA PRO A 37 -2.21 6.54 -17.21
C PRO A 37 -2.97 5.22 -17.07
N LEU A 38 -2.61 4.41 -16.09
CA LEU A 38 -3.27 3.13 -15.82
C LEU A 38 -4.44 3.28 -14.86
N ASN A 39 -4.67 4.49 -14.36
CA ASN A 39 -5.71 4.78 -13.38
C ASN A 39 -5.54 3.98 -12.08
N LEU A 40 -4.30 3.82 -11.65
CA LEU A 40 -3.94 3.10 -10.43
C LEU A 40 -3.29 4.04 -9.43
N THR A 41 -3.61 3.85 -8.15
CA THR A 41 -2.85 4.43 -7.06
C THR A 41 -1.72 3.47 -6.67
N HIS A 42 -0.74 3.96 -5.90
CA HIS A 42 0.35 3.10 -5.45
C HIS A 42 -0.14 1.92 -4.60
N PRO A 43 -1.05 2.11 -3.61
CA PRO A 43 -1.60 0.96 -2.89
C PRO A 43 -2.33 -0.05 -3.78
N GLN A 44 -3.06 0.42 -4.80
CA GLN A 44 -3.71 -0.47 -5.76
C GLN A 44 -2.68 -1.26 -6.55
N TYR A 45 -1.59 -0.63 -6.94
CA TYR A 45 -0.49 -1.30 -7.64
C TYR A 45 0.11 -2.41 -6.78
N LEU A 46 0.29 -2.17 -5.47
CA LEU A 46 0.79 -3.20 -4.57
C LEU A 46 -0.14 -4.42 -4.51
N VAL A 47 -1.45 -4.19 -4.50
CA VAL A 47 -2.43 -5.28 -4.55
C VAL A 47 -2.29 -6.06 -5.86
N MET A 48 -2.14 -5.36 -6.97
CA MET A 48 -1.95 -6.02 -8.27
C MET A 48 -0.67 -6.84 -8.30
N LEU A 49 0.43 -6.32 -7.73
CA LEU A 49 1.68 -7.07 -7.65
C LEU A 49 1.51 -8.36 -6.84
N ALA A 50 0.79 -8.28 -5.73
CA ALA A 50 0.53 -9.46 -4.91
C ALA A 50 -0.25 -10.53 -5.70
N LEU A 51 -1.27 -10.11 -6.44
CA LEU A 51 -2.07 -11.01 -7.25
C LEU A 51 -1.27 -11.61 -8.42
N TRP A 52 -0.46 -10.80 -9.09
CA TRP A 52 0.38 -11.30 -10.19
C TRP A 52 1.42 -12.28 -9.71
N GLN A 53 1.94 -12.08 -8.51
CA GLN A 53 3.00 -12.91 -7.96
C GLN A 53 2.48 -14.22 -7.36
N HIS A 54 1.33 -14.18 -6.72
CA HIS A 54 0.80 -15.31 -5.96
C HIS A 54 -0.45 -15.96 -6.58
N GLY A 55 -1.00 -15.36 -7.63
CA GLY A 55 -2.26 -15.84 -8.21
C GLY A 55 -3.46 -15.41 -7.39
N ASP A 56 -4.51 -16.20 -7.43
CA ASP A 56 -5.75 -15.86 -6.71
C ASP A 56 -5.50 -15.84 -5.20
N LEU A 57 -5.96 -14.77 -4.57
CA LEU A 57 -5.78 -14.55 -3.13
C LEU A 57 -7.09 -14.13 -2.49
N SER A 58 -7.28 -14.53 -1.25
CA SER A 58 -8.38 -14.03 -0.42
C SER A 58 -8.09 -12.60 0.02
N MET A 59 -9.13 -11.89 0.43
CA MET A 59 -8.97 -10.53 0.98
C MET A 59 -8.06 -10.52 2.19
N THR A 60 -8.16 -11.53 3.04
CA THR A 60 -7.30 -11.66 4.22
C THR A 60 -5.83 -11.82 3.84
N SER A 61 -5.54 -12.64 2.83
CA SER A 61 -4.18 -12.84 2.35
C SER A 61 -3.61 -11.56 1.74
N ILE A 62 -4.40 -10.86 0.95
CA ILE A 62 -3.97 -9.57 0.36
C ILE A 62 -3.65 -8.56 1.46
N ALA A 63 -4.55 -8.42 2.44
CA ALA A 63 -4.36 -7.48 3.54
C ALA A 63 -3.04 -7.75 4.28
N SER A 64 -2.74 -9.03 4.52
CA SER A 64 -1.51 -9.43 5.18
C SER A 64 -0.27 -9.11 4.34
N LEU A 65 -0.31 -9.40 3.04
CA LEU A 65 0.83 -9.20 2.15
C LEU A 65 1.15 -7.73 1.93
N VAL A 66 0.14 -6.89 1.78
CA VAL A 66 0.35 -5.47 1.49
C VAL A 66 0.31 -4.59 2.74
N HIS A 67 0.13 -5.20 3.92
CA HIS A 67 0.10 -4.50 5.21
C HIS A 67 -0.96 -3.41 5.29
N LEU A 68 -2.16 -3.71 4.77
CA LEU A 68 -3.32 -2.83 4.88
C LEU A 68 -4.39 -3.49 5.72
N ASP A 69 -5.10 -2.69 6.50
CA ASP A 69 -6.24 -3.18 7.25
C ASP A 69 -7.44 -3.40 6.31
N PRO A 70 -8.38 -4.28 6.69
CA PRO A 70 -9.53 -4.57 5.84
C PRO A 70 -10.39 -3.36 5.51
N GLY A 71 -10.50 -2.39 6.42
CA GLY A 71 -11.27 -1.17 6.20
C GLY A 71 -10.70 -0.30 5.09
N THR A 72 -9.38 -0.29 4.92
CA THR A 72 -8.71 0.43 3.85
C THR A 72 -8.72 -0.39 2.56
N LEU A 73 -8.53 -1.70 2.67
CA LEU A 73 -8.40 -2.57 1.52
C LEU A 73 -9.72 -2.75 0.75
N THR A 74 -10.84 -2.87 1.46
CA THR A 74 -12.13 -3.17 0.83
C THR A 74 -12.54 -2.14 -0.23
N PRO A 75 -12.55 -0.82 0.06
CA PRO A 75 -12.90 0.16 -1.00
C PRO A 75 -11.87 0.20 -2.12
N LEU A 76 -10.61 -0.04 -1.81
CA LEU A 76 -9.54 -0.07 -2.79
C LEU A 76 -9.75 -1.21 -3.80
N VAL A 77 -10.07 -2.40 -3.32
CA VAL A 77 -10.33 -3.56 -4.18
C VAL A 77 -11.62 -3.37 -4.98
N LYS A 78 -12.64 -2.75 -4.38
CA LYS A 78 -13.87 -2.43 -5.11
C LYS A 78 -13.62 -1.54 -6.31
N ARG A 79 -12.73 -0.57 -6.19
CA ARG A 79 -12.33 0.29 -7.32
C ARG A 79 -11.60 -0.50 -8.39
N LEU A 80 -10.70 -1.40 -7.99
CA LEU A 80 -10.01 -2.26 -8.94
C LEU A 80 -10.98 -3.17 -9.69
N GLU A 81 -11.98 -3.67 -9.00
CA GLU A 81 -13.04 -4.48 -9.60
C GLU A 81 -13.85 -3.65 -10.59
N ALA A 82 -14.24 -2.43 -10.20
CA ALA A 82 -15.04 -1.54 -11.04
C ALA A 82 -14.30 -1.14 -12.33
N THR A 83 -12.98 -1.00 -12.27
CA THR A 83 -12.16 -0.67 -13.44
C THR A 83 -11.71 -1.89 -14.24
N GLY A 84 -12.07 -3.09 -13.80
CA GLY A 84 -11.80 -4.31 -14.55
C GLY A 84 -10.46 -4.95 -14.28
N TYR A 85 -9.67 -4.44 -13.35
CA TYR A 85 -8.36 -5.00 -13.04
C TYR A 85 -8.44 -6.32 -12.28
N VAL A 86 -9.46 -6.49 -11.45
CA VAL A 86 -9.64 -7.71 -10.67
C VAL A 86 -11.08 -8.20 -10.81
N ALA A 87 -11.26 -9.49 -10.62
CA ALA A 87 -12.58 -10.12 -10.55
C ALA A 87 -12.67 -10.85 -9.22
N ARG A 88 -13.84 -10.74 -8.57
CA ARG A 88 -14.09 -11.49 -7.35
C ARG A 88 -14.80 -12.77 -7.69
N ALA A 89 -14.21 -13.87 -7.27
CA ALA A 89 -14.83 -15.17 -7.38
C ALA A 89 -15.16 -15.67 -5.98
N ARG A 90 -16.32 -16.27 -5.82
CA ARG A 90 -16.63 -16.97 -4.57
C ARG A 90 -15.95 -18.32 -4.59
N GLY A 91 -14.91 -18.42 -3.76
CA GLY A 91 -14.30 -19.70 -3.49
C GLY A 91 -14.92 -20.35 -2.25
N ALA A 92 -14.56 -21.59 -2.01
CA ALA A 92 -15.00 -22.30 -0.81
C ALA A 92 -14.55 -21.63 0.47
N ASP A 93 -13.49 -20.84 0.40
CA ASP A 93 -12.88 -20.16 1.55
C ASP A 93 -13.43 -18.75 1.77
N ASP A 94 -14.32 -18.27 0.92
CA ASP A 94 -14.93 -16.94 1.00
C ASP A 94 -16.29 -16.97 1.67
N ALA A 95 -16.41 -17.82 2.62
CA ALA A 95 -17.66 -17.95 3.35
C ALA A 95 -17.93 -16.73 4.24
#